data_12d741f7d1e60b14eb7903b48aff8d96
#
_entry.id   12d741f7d1e60b14eb7903b48aff8d96
#
_cell.length_a   1.000
_cell.length_b   1.000
_cell.length_c   1.000
_cell.angle_alpha   90.00
_cell.angle_beta   90.00
_cell.angle_gamma   90.00
#
_symmetry.space_group_name_H-M   'P 1'
#
loop_
_entity.id
_entity.type
_entity.pdbx_description
1 polymer ?
#
loop_
_entity_poly.entity_id
_entity_poly.type
_entity_poly.pdbx_seq_one_letter_code
_entity_poly.pdbx_strand_id
1 'polypeptide(L)'
;MVELTKPTDDSREILHAVAQAFVAIYGPHYRFMKAGVMLIDLIDANRQQLSLLDTAQTAADRERGERLMATLDELNRQMGRGTVKLGMPTPNAAWHLRCANRSPRWTTRWEDLPRITVR
;
A
#
# COMPACT_ATOMS: atom_id res chain seq x y z
N MET A 1 15.16 -12.12 0.22
CA MET A 1 15.08 -10.66 0.17
C MET A 1 15.20 -10.24 -1.28
N VAL A 2 14.40 -9.30 -1.74
CA VAL A 2 14.53 -8.69 -3.07
C VAL A 2 14.94 -7.25 -2.87
N GLU A 3 16.02 -6.84 -3.51
CA GLU A 3 16.49 -5.46 -3.52
C GLU A 3 15.88 -4.70 -4.70
N LEU A 4 15.41 -3.50 -4.43
CA LEU A 4 15.02 -2.55 -5.47
C LEU A 4 16.29 -1.92 -6.06
N THR A 5 16.35 -1.82 -7.37
CA THR A 5 17.52 -1.24 -8.08
C THR A 5 17.73 0.23 -7.73
N LYS A 6 16.64 0.91 -7.37
CA LYS A 6 16.62 2.31 -6.92
C LYS A 6 15.62 2.45 -5.79
N PRO A 7 15.86 3.36 -4.83
CA PRO A 7 14.84 3.74 -3.87
C PRO A 7 13.65 4.34 -4.60
N THR A 8 12.44 3.89 -4.24
CA THR A 8 11.19 4.34 -4.86
C THR A 8 10.06 4.32 -3.84
N ASP A 9 9.15 5.25 -3.95
CA ASP A 9 7.86 5.30 -3.26
C ASP A 9 6.70 4.92 -4.21
N ASP A 10 7.01 4.60 -5.46
CA ASP A 10 6.02 4.16 -6.44
C ASP A 10 5.49 2.76 -6.07
N SER A 11 4.24 2.72 -5.63
CA SER A 11 3.58 1.48 -5.23
C SER A 11 3.52 0.44 -6.35
N ARG A 12 3.59 0.83 -7.62
CA ARG A 12 3.60 -0.10 -8.77
C ARG A 12 4.92 -0.86 -8.84
N GLU A 13 6.04 -0.16 -8.66
CA GLU A 13 7.37 -0.76 -8.65
C GLU A 13 7.54 -1.68 -7.44
N ILE A 14 7.09 -1.23 -6.27
CA ILE A 14 7.11 -2.04 -5.04
C ILE A 14 6.28 -3.31 -5.25
N LEU A 15 5.06 -3.21 -5.77
CA LEU A 15 4.19 -4.36 -6.01
C LEU A 15 4.78 -5.32 -7.06
N HIS A 16 5.46 -4.80 -8.07
CA HIS A 16 6.15 -5.63 -9.06
C HIS A 16 7.27 -6.45 -8.41
N ALA A 17 8.12 -5.82 -7.60
CA ALA A 17 9.18 -6.50 -6.86
C ALA A 17 8.62 -7.54 -5.87
N VAL A 18 7.51 -7.22 -5.19
CA VAL A 18 6.81 -8.14 -4.29
C VAL A 18 6.28 -9.35 -5.06
N ALA A 19 5.71 -9.14 -6.26
CA ALA A 19 5.22 -10.23 -7.09
C ALA A 19 6.36 -11.16 -7.53
N GLN A 20 7.50 -10.62 -7.90
CA GLN A 20 8.69 -11.43 -8.22
C GLN A 20 9.19 -12.22 -7.01
N ALA A 21 9.26 -11.57 -5.84
CA ALA A 21 9.63 -12.25 -4.59
C ALA A 21 8.64 -13.37 -4.24
N PHE A 22 7.35 -13.13 -4.44
CA PHE A 22 6.31 -14.11 -4.17
C PHE A 22 6.46 -15.37 -5.02
N VAL A 23 6.71 -15.22 -6.33
CA VAL A 23 6.92 -16.36 -7.23
C VAL A 23 8.09 -17.23 -6.76
N ALA A 24 9.15 -16.61 -6.22
CA ALA A 24 10.34 -17.33 -5.74
C ALA A 24 10.08 -18.16 -4.46
N ILE A 25 9.14 -17.72 -3.61
CA ILE A 25 8.82 -18.40 -2.34
C ILE A 25 7.55 -19.25 -2.43
N TYR A 26 6.72 -19.04 -3.43
CA TYR A 26 5.47 -19.78 -3.57
C TYR A 26 5.72 -21.24 -3.94
N GLY A 27 5.22 -22.15 -3.10
CA GLY A 27 5.23 -23.58 -3.38
C GLY A 27 3.80 -24.12 -3.38
N PRO A 28 3.35 -24.82 -4.46
CA PRO A 28 1.97 -25.28 -4.58
C PRO A 28 1.58 -26.33 -3.52
N HIS A 29 2.57 -26.94 -2.87
CA HIS A 29 2.36 -27.95 -1.83
C HIS A 29 2.18 -27.37 -0.43
N TYR A 30 2.43 -26.07 -0.24
CA TYR A 30 2.31 -25.41 1.06
C TYR A 30 0.96 -24.70 1.20
N ARG A 31 0.33 -24.86 2.37
CA ARG A 31 -0.88 -24.13 2.73
C ARG A 31 -0.50 -22.86 3.49
N PHE A 32 -0.32 -21.76 2.79
CA PHE A 32 -0.02 -20.49 3.41
C PHE A 32 -1.25 -19.94 4.14
N MET A 33 -1.07 -19.53 5.38
CA MET A 33 -2.14 -18.90 6.19
C MET A 33 -2.07 -17.38 6.12
N LYS A 34 -0.87 -16.83 6.01
CA LYS A 34 -0.63 -15.38 6.02
C LYS A 34 0.61 -15.05 5.23
N ALA A 35 0.55 -13.95 4.50
CA ALA A 35 1.71 -13.34 3.85
C ALA A 35 1.85 -11.90 4.34
N GLY A 36 3.07 -11.41 4.39
CA GLY A 36 3.38 -10.04 4.75
C GLY A 36 4.57 -9.53 3.96
N VAL A 37 4.61 -8.23 3.78
CA VAL A 37 5.72 -7.51 3.17
C VAL A 37 6.29 -6.56 4.18
N MET A 38 7.60 -6.51 4.30
CA MET A 38 8.31 -5.57 5.13
C MET A 38 9.28 -4.78 4.25
N LEU A 39 9.16 -3.47 4.30
CA LEU A 39 10.13 -2.56 3.68
C LEU A 39 11.21 -2.25 4.71
N ILE A 40 12.46 -2.42 4.32
CA ILE A 40 13.64 -2.15 5.14
C ILE A 40 14.50 -1.11 4.43
N ASP A 41 15.43 -0.51 5.17
CA ASP A 41 16.35 0.51 4.65
C ASP A 41 15.63 1.72 4.02
N LEU A 42 14.58 2.20 4.73
CA LEU A 42 13.88 3.41 4.30
C LEU A 42 14.81 4.61 4.36
N ILE A 43 14.85 5.37 3.29
CA ILE A 43 15.64 6.60 3.18
C ILE A 43 14.74 7.80 2.96
N ASP A 44 15.25 8.98 3.29
CA ASP A 44 14.57 10.24 3.01
C ASP A 44 14.43 10.46 1.50
N ALA A 45 13.26 10.89 1.05
CA ALA A 45 12.97 11.17 -0.36
C ALA A 45 13.95 12.19 -1.00
N ASN A 46 14.49 13.11 -0.18
CA ASN A 46 15.47 14.11 -0.62
C ASN A 46 16.89 13.55 -0.78
N ARG A 47 17.14 12.30 -0.37
CA ARG A 47 18.45 11.65 -0.46
C ARG A 47 18.58 10.69 -1.65
N GLN A 48 17.74 10.84 -2.66
CA GLN A 48 17.86 10.00 -3.85
C GLN A 48 19.16 10.30 -4.59
N GLN A 49 19.98 9.29 -4.73
CA GLN A 49 21.16 9.35 -5.58
C GLN A 49 20.75 9.08 -7.03
N LEU A 50 20.94 10.07 -7.89
CA LEU A 50 20.72 9.89 -9.31
C LEU A 50 21.76 8.92 -9.87
N SER A 51 21.31 7.98 -10.70
CA SER A 51 22.22 7.10 -11.42
C SER A 51 22.81 7.82 -12.63
N LEU A 52 24.08 7.59 -12.91
CA LEU A 52 24.75 8.07 -14.13
C LEU A 52 24.08 7.55 -15.41
N LEU A 53 23.25 6.50 -15.29
CA LEU A 53 22.50 5.91 -16.39
C LEU A 53 21.09 6.52 -16.55
N ASP A 54 20.72 7.49 -15.71
CA ASP A 54 19.42 8.14 -15.82
C ASP A 54 19.39 9.04 -17.06
N THR A 55 18.54 8.68 -18.01
CA THR A 55 18.26 9.45 -19.22
C THR A 55 17.12 10.45 -18.99
N ALA A 56 16.95 11.42 -19.91
CA ALA A 56 15.82 12.34 -19.87
C ALA A 56 14.46 11.60 -19.90
N GLN A 57 14.39 10.47 -20.59
CA GLN A 57 13.20 9.61 -20.64
C GLN A 57 12.86 9.05 -19.25
N THR A 58 13.86 8.52 -18.53
CA THR A 58 13.69 8.00 -17.17
C THR A 58 13.27 9.08 -16.17
N ALA A 59 13.74 10.31 -16.34
CA ALA A 59 13.33 11.44 -15.53
C ALA A 59 11.86 11.82 -15.76
N ALA A 60 11.40 11.84 -17.02
CA ALA A 60 10.01 12.13 -17.35
C ALA A 60 9.05 11.03 -16.85
N ASP A 61 9.46 9.77 -16.95
CA ASP A 61 8.65 8.65 -16.44
C ASP A 61 8.56 8.67 -14.91
N ARG A 62 9.62 9.05 -14.23
CA ARG A 62 9.63 9.24 -12.78
C ARG A 62 8.68 10.36 -12.38
N GLU A 63 8.77 11.52 -13.00
CA GLU A 63 7.87 12.65 -12.70
C GLU A 63 6.40 12.31 -12.94
N ARG A 64 6.11 11.51 -13.97
CA ARG A 64 4.76 10.98 -14.21
C ARG A 64 4.32 10.04 -13.09
N GLY A 65 5.21 9.17 -12.61
CA GLY A 65 4.97 8.26 -11.49
C GLY A 65 4.66 9.01 -10.20
N GLU A 66 5.48 10.00 -9.85
CA GLU A 66 5.29 10.84 -8.67
C GLU A 66 3.94 11.57 -8.71
N ARG A 67 3.58 12.17 -9.85
CA ARG A 67 2.27 12.81 -10.04
C ARG A 67 1.11 11.82 -9.91
N LEU A 68 1.26 10.62 -10.42
CA LEU A 68 0.24 9.57 -10.28
C LEU A 68 0.06 9.16 -8.81
N MET A 69 1.15 8.91 -8.09
CA MET A 69 1.08 8.53 -6.68
C MET A 69 0.47 9.65 -5.83
N ALA A 70 0.89 10.89 -6.04
CA ALA A 70 0.31 12.04 -5.37
C ALA A 70 -1.21 12.19 -5.62
N THR A 71 -1.64 11.93 -6.85
CA THR A 71 -3.08 11.96 -7.20
C THR A 71 -3.85 10.82 -6.50
N LEU A 72 -3.28 9.62 -6.45
CA LEU A 72 -3.88 8.47 -5.75
C LEU A 72 -4.00 8.73 -4.25
N ASP A 73 -2.98 9.30 -3.64
CA ASP A 73 -2.97 9.64 -2.23
C ASP A 73 -4.00 10.72 -1.91
N GLU A 74 -4.10 11.74 -2.75
CA GLU A 74 -5.10 12.80 -2.60
C GLU A 74 -6.54 12.27 -2.73
N LEU A 75 -6.81 11.42 -3.72
CA LEU A 75 -8.12 10.76 -3.87
C LEU A 75 -8.46 9.90 -2.63
N ASN A 76 -7.52 9.11 -2.14
CA ASN A 76 -7.72 8.29 -0.95
C ASN A 76 -7.87 9.12 0.33
N ARG A 77 -7.27 10.32 0.38
CA ARG A 77 -7.43 11.25 1.48
C ARG A 77 -8.82 11.90 1.49
N GLN A 78 -9.30 12.31 0.32
CA GLN A 78 -10.61 12.98 0.18
C GLN A 78 -11.79 12.02 0.27
N MET A 79 -11.72 10.89 -0.40
CA MET A 79 -12.82 9.94 -0.54
C MET A 79 -12.77 8.77 0.47
N GLY A 80 -11.72 8.70 1.27
CA GLY A 80 -11.50 7.65 2.27
C GLY A 80 -10.46 6.63 1.85
N ARG A 81 -9.79 6.05 2.88
CA ARG A 81 -8.69 5.09 2.67
C ARG A 81 -9.13 3.89 1.85
N GLY A 82 -8.41 3.63 0.76
CA GLY A 82 -8.62 2.45 -0.07
C GLY A 82 -9.78 2.57 -1.05
N THR A 83 -10.24 3.80 -1.34
CA THR A 83 -11.18 4.08 -2.44
C THR A 83 -10.53 3.70 -3.76
N VAL A 84 -9.29 4.11 -3.97
CA VAL A 84 -8.48 3.67 -5.11
C VAL A 84 -7.40 2.73 -4.60
N LYS A 85 -7.32 1.55 -5.19
CA LYS A 85 -6.34 0.51 -4.86
C LYS A 85 -5.65 0.04 -6.13
N LEU A 86 -4.38 -0.28 -6.01
CA LEU A 86 -3.64 -0.96 -7.07
C LEU A 86 -3.90 -2.47 -6.96
N GLY A 87 -4.10 -3.12 -8.08
CA GLY A 87 -4.41 -4.54 -8.17
C GLY A 87 -5.90 -4.83 -8.35
N MET A 88 -6.26 -6.10 -8.31
CA MET A 88 -7.66 -6.52 -8.42
C MET A 88 -8.23 -6.83 -7.03
N PRO A 89 -9.00 -5.92 -6.43
CA PRO A 89 -9.69 -6.23 -5.19
C PRO A 89 -10.77 -7.26 -5.46
N THR A 90 -10.74 -8.38 -4.75
CA THR A 90 -11.84 -9.33 -4.76
C THR A 90 -12.80 -8.93 -3.65
N PRO A 91 -13.97 -8.36 -3.94
CA PRO A 91 -14.94 -8.02 -2.91
C PRO A 91 -15.38 -9.31 -2.20
N ASN A 92 -15.48 -9.25 -0.88
CA ASN A 92 -15.93 -10.36 -0.03
C ASN A 92 -15.10 -11.65 -0.14
N ALA A 93 -13.83 -11.56 -0.47
CA ALA A 93 -12.95 -12.72 -0.46
C ALA A 93 -12.93 -13.38 0.92
N ALA A 94 -12.87 -14.71 0.96
CA ALA A 94 -12.89 -15.49 2.21
C ALA A 94 -11.71 -15.16 3.15
N TRP A 95 -10.62 -14.63 2.61
CA TRP A 95 -9.45 -14.18 3.35
C TRP A 95 -9.55 -12.75 3.92
N HIS A 96 -10.60 -12.00 3.57
CA HIS A 96 -10.83 -10.69 4.18
C HIS A 96 -11.06 -10.82 5.68
N LEU A 97 -10.39 -9.96 6.44
CA LEU A 97 -10.58 -9.87 7.88
C LEU A 97 -12.05 -9.54 8.18
N ARG A 98 -12.76 -10.48 8.77
CA ARG A 98 -14.13 -10.26 9.24
C ARG A 98 -14.07 -9.44 10.53
N CYS A 99 -14.48 -8.19 10.46
CA CYS A 99 -14.46 -7.26 11.59
C CYS A 99 -15.88 -6.83 11.99
N ALA A 100 -16.86 -7.75 11.87
CA ALA A 100 -18.26 -7.44 12.15
C ALA A 100 -18.54 -7.10 13.62
N ASN A 101 -17.77 -7.66 14.57
CA ASN A 101 -17.96 -7.52 16.01
C ASN A 101 -16.86 -6.65 16.65
N ARG A 102 -16.58 -5.49 16.06
CA ARG A 102 -15.67 -4.53 16.69
C ARG A 102 -16.41 -3.78 17.79
N SER A 103 -15.72 -3.56 18.91
CA SER A 103 -16.17 -2.58 19.90
C SER A 103 -16.21 -1.18 19.25
N PRO A 104 -17.17 -0.33 19.66
CA PRO A 104 -17.23 1.05 19.20
C PRO A 104 -15.93 1.80 19.52
N ARG A 105 -15.57 2.77 18.70
CA ARG A 105 -14.32 3.54 18.82
C ARG A 105 -14.54 4.79 19.68
N TRP A 106 -14.98 4.64 20.89
CA TRP A 106 -15.37 5.74 21.79
C TRP A 106 -14.28 6.78 22.02
N THR A 107 -13.02 6.41 21.88
CA THR A 107 -11.88 7.31 22.09
C THR A 107 -11.44 8.04 20.82
N THR A 108 -11.90 7.63 19.64
CA THR A 108 -11.43 8.17 18.36
C THR A 108 -12.53 8.61 17.40
N ARG A 109 -13.79 8.28 17.70
CA ARG A 109 -14.94 8.66 16.89
C ARG A 109 -16.09 9.12 17.78
N TRP A 110 -16.46 10.40 17.66
CA TRP A 110 -17.55 11.00 18.40
C TRP A 110 -18.92 10.39 18.08
N GLU A 111 -19.12 9.92 16.85
CA GLU A 111 -20.36 9.30 16.41
C GLU A 111 -20.62 7.95 17.07
N ASP A 112 -19.57 7.28 17.53
CA ASP A 112 -19.66 5.97 18.19
C ASP A 112 -19.97 6.09 19.69
N LEU A 113 -20.03 7.31 20.25
CA LEU A 113 -20.37 7.54 21.66
C LEU A 113 -21.82 7.14 21.94
N PRO A 114 -22.08 6.43 23.07
CA PRO A 114 -23.43 6.08 23.47
C PRO A 114 -24.26 7.35 23.71
N ARG A 115 -25.41 7.45 23.06
CA ARG A 115 -26.36 8.53 23.28
C ARG A 115 -27.31 8.16 24.41
N ILE A 116 -27.31 8.94 25.48
CA ILE A 116 -28.24 8.78 26.58
C ILE A 116 -29.42 9.70 26.32
N THR A 117 -30.62 9.14 26.22
CA THR A 117 -31.89 9.88 26.25
C THR A 117 -32.38 9.90 27.68
N VAL A 118 -32.44 11.09 28.28
CA VAL A 118 -33.11 11.28 29.57
C VAL A 118 -34.62 11.32 29.31
N ARG A 119 -35.37 10.41 29.93
CA ARG A 119 -36.82 10.43 29.93
C ARG A 119 -37.34 11.28 31.09
#